data_bfbf50db33edba8d74f3c17e16c67a54
#
_entry.id   bfbf50db33edba8d74f3c17e16c67a54
#
_cell.length_a   1.000
_cell.length_b   1.000
_cell.length_c   1.000
_cell.angle_alpha   90.00
_cell.angle_beta   90.00
_cell.angle_gamma   90.00
#
_symmetry.space_group_name_H-M   'P 1'
#
loop_
_entity.id
_entity.type
_entity.pdbx_description
1 polymer ?
#
loop_
_entity_poly.entity_id
_entity_poly.type
_entity_poly.pdbx_seq_one_letter_code
_entity_poly.pdbx_strand_id
1 'polypeptide(L)'
;MVGIIAAVAAGGAVGVTRAADERADDVDRIDGLAEVLADPDEDVQYPAENYLLVGSDSRANFDPDAGDAAVVGTPDDVGGQRSDTIMVLRQEENGGAALMSLPRDLWVPISGTDGSQRINTAYAGGASQLAATVSDALGIPIHHYVEVDFSGFKNIIDELGGVDLCVGYPARDANSGLAIDAGCQELDGTMALAFA
;
A
#
# COMPACT_ATOMS: atom_id res chain seq x y z
N MET A 1 -17.50 32.62 30.15
CA MET A 1 -16.65 32.49 28.95
C MET A 1 -15.77 31.22 28.89
N VAL A 2 -15.42 30.63 30.02
CA VAL A 2 -14.57 29.40 30.06
C VAL A 2 -15.29 28.15 29.53
N GLY A 3 -16.63 28.05 29.72
CA GLY A 3 -17.40 26.86 29.30
C GLY A 3 -17.56 26.67 27.78
N ILE A 4 -17.51 27.77 26.99
CA ILE A 4 -17.67 27.68 25.53
C ILE A 4 -16.39 27.18 24.87
N ILE A 5 -15.23 27.56 25.40
CA ILE A 5 -13.93 27.12 24.87
C ILE A 5 -13.71 25.62 25.13
N ALA A 6 -14.14 25.12 26.31
CA ALA A 6 -14.05 23.69 26.62
C ALA A 6 -14.99 22.84 25.75
N ALA A 7 -16.18 23.34 25.41
CA ALA A 7 -17.11 22.63 24.53
C ALA A 7 -16.63 22.54 23.07
N VAL A 8 -15.98 23.60 22.57
CA VAL A 8 -15.38 23.61 21.22
C VAL A 8 -14.18 22.68 21.14
N ALA A 9 -13.31 22.67 22.17
CA ALA A 9 -12.17 21.77 22.22
C ALA A 9 -12.58 20.29 22.33
N ALA A 10 -13.61 19.99 23.14
CA ALA A 10 -14.15 18.63 23.26
C ALA A 10 -14.86 18.18 21.98
N GLY A 11 -15.62 19.08 21.34
CA GLY A 11 -16.27 18.81 20.06
C GLY A 11 -15.28 18.57 18.93
N GLY A 12 -14.18 19.31 18.89
CA GLY A 12 -13.11 19.12 17.91
C GLY A 12 -12.38 17.78 18.09
N ALA A 13 -12.04 17.42 19.32
CA ALA A 13 -11.38 16.13 19.60
C ALA A 13 -12.28 14.94 19.26
N VAL A 14 -13.57 14.99 19.62
CA VAL A 14 -14.53 13.93 19.28
C VAL A 14 -14.78 13.86 17.76
N GLY A 15 -14.76 14.99 17.04
CA GLY A 15 -14.88 15.02 15.59
C GLY A 15 -13.70 14.38 14.87
N VAL A 16 -12.48 14.64 15.34
CA VAL A 16 -11.27 14.07 14.78
C VAL A 16 -11.19 12.56 15.03
N THR A 17 -11.52 12.11 16.25
CA THR A 17 -11.51 10.66 16.56
C THR A 17 -12.57 9.91 15.76
N ARG A 18 -13.79 10.43 15.61
CA ARG A 18 -14.83 9.82 14.80
C ARG A 18 -14.44 9.73 13.31
N ALA A 19 -13.87 10.79 12.74
CA ALA A 19 -13.40 10.79 11.36
C ALA A 19 -12.24 9.80 11.14
N ALA A 20 -11.40 9.60 12.14
CA ALA A 20 -10.34 8.59 12.10
C ALA A 20 -10.92 7.17 12.23
N ASP A 21 -11.89 6.97 13.12
CA ASP A 21 -12.56 5.67 13.31
C ASP A 21 -13.38 5.28 12.05
N GLU A 22 -14.14 6.21 11.46
CA GLU A 22 -14.89 5.98 10.22
C GLU A 22 -13.96 5.60 9.05
N ARG A 23 -12.80 6.21 8.93
CA ARG A 23 -11.80 5.85 7.90
C ARG A 23 -11.09 4.53 8.18
N ALA A 24 -10.90 4.16 9.44
CA ALA A 24 -10.34 2.87 9.81
C ALA A 24 -11.32 1.70 9.55
N ASP A 25 -12.63 1.98 9.51
CA ASP A 25 -13.63 0.98 9.18
C ASP A 25 -13.70 0.66 7.68
N ASP A 26 -13.19 1.55 6.81
CA ASP A 26 -13.08 1.34 5.35
C ASP A 26 -11.85 0.50 4.96
N VAL A 27 -11.01 0.11 5.93
CA VAL A 27 -9.84 -0.74 5.70
C VAL A 27 -10.21 -2.19 5.95
N ASP A 28 -10.18 -3.01 4.90
CA ASP A 28 -10.38 -4.44 5.02
C ASP A 28 -9.25 -5.08 5.82
N ARG A 29 -9.61 -5.87 6.83
CA ARG A 29 -8.66 -6.62 7.66
C ARG A 29 -8.49 -8.02 7.11
N ILE A 30 -7.23 -8.42 6.90
CA ILE A 30 -6.89 -9.74 6.38
C ILE A 30 -6.75 -10.71 7.55
N ASP A 31 -7.61 -11.74 7.58
CA ASP A 31 -7.56 -12.78 8.60
C ASP A 31 -6.28 -13.62 8.53
N GLY A 32 -5.81 -14.11 9.67
CA GLY A 32 -4.67 -15.02 9.76
C GLY A 32 -3.29 -14.38 9.67
N LEU A 33 -3.18 -13.06 9.51
CA LEU A 33 -1.88 -12.35 9.52
C LEU A 33 -1.24 -12.31 10.91
N ALA A 34 -2.03 -12.23 11.97
CA ALA A 34 -1.53 -12.11 13.35
C ALA A 34 -0.60 -13.25 13.79
N GLU A 35 -0.68 -14.42 13.15
CA GLU A 35 0.17 -15.58 13.46
C GLU A 35 1.59 -15.49 12.87
N VAL A 36 1.78 -14.63 11.86
CA VAL A 36 3.04 -14.50 11.13
C VAL A 36 3.70 -13.13 11.29
N LEU A 37 2.96 -12.13 11.76
CA LEU A 37 3.51 -10.82 12.05
C LEU A 37 4.26 -10.84 13.39
N ALA A 38 5.36 -10.09 13.43
CA ALA A 38 6.13 -9.91 14.67
C ALA A 38 5.43 -8.89 15.57
N ASP A 39 5.52 -9.11 16.87
CA ASP A 39 5.09 -8.12 17.84
C ASP A 39 6.12 -6.98 17.92
N PRO A 40 5.67 -5.72 18.07
CA PRO A 40 6.56 -4.61 18.37
C PRO A 40 7.26 -4.79 19.72
N ASP A 41 8.42 -4.15 19.91
CA ASP A 41 9.12 -4.15 21.20
C ASP A 41 8.33 -3.30 22.21
N GLU A 42 7.63 -3.97 23.14
CA GLU A 42 6.78 -3.33 24.16
C GLU A 42 7.58 -2.50 25.19
N ASP A 43 8.87 -2.76 25.34
CA ASP A 43 9.74 -2.01 26.26
C ASP A 43 10.19 -0.64 25.68
N VAL A 44 9.93 -0.40 24.39
CA VAL A 44 10.28 0.85 23.68
C VAL A 44 9.03 1.67 23.43
N GLN A 45 9.05 2.94 23.80
CA GLN A 45 7.89 3.85 23.65
C GLN A 45 7.46 4.04 22.17
N TYR A 46 8.40 4.03 21.25
CA TYR A 46 8.17 4.11 19.79
C TYR A 46 9.13 3.11 19.13
N PRO A 47 8.78 1.82 19.11
CA PRO A 47 9.67 0.79 18.56
C PRO A 47 9.90 1.00 17.06
N ALA A 48 11.03 0.52 16.57
CA ALA A 48 11.24 0.45 15.13
C ALA A 48 10.37 -0.64 14.54
N GLU A 49 9.58 -0.31 13.52
CA GLU A 49 8.60 -1.23 12.91
C GLU A 49 8.82 -1.37 11.40
N ASN A 50 8.55 -2.56 10.89
CA ASN A 50 8.63 -2.87 9.48
C ASN A 50 7.23 -3.12 8.91
N TYR A 51 6.89 -2.40 7.87
CA TYR A 51 5.65 -2.51 7.12
C TYR A 51 5.95 -3.20 5.79
N LEU A 52 5.30 -4.34 5.52
CA LEU A 52 5.34 -4.96 4.21
C LEU A 52 4.26 -4.31 3.33
N LEU A 53 4.69 -3.56 2.34
CA LEU A 53 3.82 -2.88 1.39
C LEU A 53 3.73 -3.72 0.12
N VAL A 54 2.52 -4.04 -0.30
CA VAL A 54 2.25 -4.90 -1.45
C VAL A 54 1.32 -4.18 -2.43
N GLY A 55 1.78 -3.99 -3.66
CA GLY A 55 0.92 -3.56 -4.76
C GLY A 55 0.36 -4.77 -5.48
N SER A 56 -0.96 -4.91 -5.51
CA SER A 56 -1.63 -6.01 -6.20
C SER A 56 -2.34 -5.52 -7.47
N ASP A 57 -2.40 -6.37 -8.47
CA ASP A 57 -3.16 -6.15 -9.71
C ASP A 57 -4.65 -6.53 -9.54
N SER A 58 -5.12 -6.64 -8.30
CA SER A 58 -6.52 -6.91 -7.99
C SER A 58 -7.42 -5.80 -8.52
N ARG A 59 -8.53 -6.19 -9.11
CA ARG A 59 -9.61 -5.31 -9.56
C ARG A 59 -10.91 -5.60 -8.85
N ALA A 60 -10.81 -6.14 -7.61
CA ALA A 60 -11.98 -6.48 -6.80
C ALA A 60 -12.85 -5.26 -6.47
N ASN A 61 -12.21 -4.10 -6.33
CA ASN A 61 -12.85 -2.83 -6.01
C ASN A 61 -13.04 -1.92 -7.26
N PHE A 62 -13.14 -2.53 -8.46
CA PHE A 62 -13.37 -1.79 -9.69
C PHE A 62 -14.73 -1.07 -9.66
N ASP A 63 -14.71 0.24 -9.93
CA ASP A 63 -15.90 1.06 -10.10
C ASP A 63 -16.16 1.31 -11.59
N PRO A 64 -17.22 0.71 -12.19
CA PRO A 64 -17.52 0.88 -13.59
C PRO A 64 -17.93 2.33 -13.96
N ASP A 65 -18.36 3.11 -12.98
CA ASP A 65 -18.82 4.48 -13.17
C ASP A 65 -17.70 5.53 -13.00
N ALA A 66 -16.52 5.13 -12.51
CA ALA A 66 -15.38 6.02 -12.30
C ALA A 66 -14.77 6.58 -13.60
N GLY A 67 -15.06 5.95 -14.77
CA GLY A 67 -14.59 6.41 -16.06
C GLY A 67 -13.10 6.17 -16.33
N ASP A 68 -12.41 5.44 -15.47
CA ASP A 68 -10.96 5.17 -15.49
C ASP A 68 -10.61 3.72 -15.89
N ALA A 69 -11.56 2.99 -16.46
CA ALA A 69 -11.39 1.60 -16.89
C ALA A 69 -10.19 1.39 -17.85
N ALA A 70 -9.78 2.42 -18.58
CA ALA A 70 -8.61 2.37 -19.46
C ALA A 70 -7.29 2.28 -18.68
N VAL A 71 -7.27 2.79 -17.46
CA VAL A 71 -6.09 2.80 -16.55
C VAL A 71 -6.14 1.64 -15.58
N VAL A 72 -7.26 1.49 -14.87
CA VAL A 72 -7.46 0.44 -13.86
C VAL A 72 -7.66 -0.95 -14.51
N GLY A 73 -8.20 -1.00 -15.74
CA GLY A 73 -8.66 -2.22 -16.40
C GLY A 73 -10.02 -2.68 -15.84
N THR A 74 -10.51 -3.80 -16.35
CA THR A 74 -11.79 -4.39 -15.92
C THR A 74 -11.57 -5.73 -15.21
N PRO A 75 -12.53 -6.22 -14.41
CA PRO A 75 -12.42 -7.52 -13.77
C PRO A 75 -12.21 -8.69 -14.75
N ASP A 76 -12.63 -8.55 -16.01
CA ASP A 76 -12.46 -9.56 -17.05
C ASP A 76 -11.03 -9.61 -17.63
N ASP A 77 -10.20 -8.59 -17.37
CA ASP A 77 -8.81 -8.53 -17.85
C ASP A 77 -7.84 -9.36 -16.99
N VAL A 78 -8.34 -10.23 -16.12
CA VAL A 78 -7.55 -10.86 -15.04
C VAL A 78 -6.82 -12.10 -15.52
N GLY A 79 -5.50 -12.04 -15.46
CA GLY A 79 -4.58 -13.18 -15.59
C GLY A 79 -4.13 -13.80 -14.25
N GLY A 80 -4.93 -13.73 -13.18
CA GLY A 80 -4.60 -14.16 -11.80
C GLY A 80 -4.12 -13.01 -10.93
N GLN A 81 -4.35 -13.10 -9.62
CA GLN A 81 -3.85 -12.11 -8.66
C GLN A 81 -2.33 -12.21 -8.54
N ARG A 82 -1.63 -11.11 -8.77
CA ARG A 82 -0.18 -11.01 -8.66
C ARG A 82 0.19 -9.79 -7.82
N SER A 83 1.26 -9.93 -7.06
CA SER A 83 1.93 -8.77 -6.48
C SER A 83 3.11 -8.40 -7.38
N ASP A 84 3.02 -7.28 -8.05
CA ASP A 84 4.08 -6.78 -8.90
C ASP A 84 5.03 -5.84 -8.14
N THR A 85 4.55 -5.26 -7.04
CA THR A 85 5.31 -4.40 -6.16
C THR A 85 5.36 -5.00 -4.76
N ILE A 86 6.56 -5.23 -4.24
CA ILE A 86 6.81 -5.72 -2.88
C ILE A 86 7.87 -4.81 -2.28
N MET A 87 7.54 -4.11 -1.19
CA MET A 87 8.45 -3.20 -0.52
C MET A 87 8.39 -3.41 0.99
N VAL A 88 9.51 -3.17 1.67
CA VAL A 88 9.55 -3.07 3.14
C VAL A 88 9.86 -1.62 3.50
N LEU A 89 8.94 -0.98 4.18
CA LEU A 89 9.12 0.31 4.81
C LEU A 89 9.49 0.08 6.27
N ARG A 90 10.67 0.51 6.67
CA ARG A 90 11.11 0.53 8.06
C ARG A 90 10.92 1.93 8.62
N GLN A 91 10.17 2.03 9.69
CA GLN A 91 10.07 3.22 10.53
C GLN A 91 11.03 3.07 11.70
N GLU A 92 11.91 4.03 11.91
CA GLU A 92 12.88 4.03 13.00
C GLU A 92 12.33 4.74 14.25
N GLU A 93 12.83 4.38 15.42
CA GLU A 93 12.45 4.98 16.72
C GLU A 93 12.59 6.51 16.76
N ASN A 94 13.52 7.06 16.00
CA ASN A 94 13.79 8.50 15.92
C ASN A 94 12.90 9.24 14.90
N GLY A 95 11.91 8.56 14.31
CA GLY A 95 11.04 9.09 13.26
C GLY A 95 11.66 9.09 11.85
N GLY A 96 12.86 8.52 11.68
CA GLY A 96 13.43 8.24 10.37
C GLY A 96 12.69 7.12 9.66
N ALA A 97 12.81 7.04 8.34
CA ALA A 97 12.25 5.96 7.55
C ALA A 97 13.22 5.48 6.47
N ALA A 98 13.19 4.18 6.18
CA ALA A 98 13.93 3.57 5.10
C ALA A 98 12.99 2.69 4.27
N LEU A 99 13.08 2.77 2.95
CA LEU A 99 12.26 1.98 2.03
C LEU A 99 13.16 1.05 1.22
N MET A 100 12.84 -0.25 1.21
CA MET A 100 13.53 -1.27 0.42
C MET A 100 12.54 -1.91 -0.54
N SER A 101 12.82 -1.85 -1.84
CA SER A 101 12.05 -2.58 -2.86
C SER A 101 12.64 -3.97 -3.06
N LEU A 102 11.78 -4.99 -3.08
CA LEU A 102 12.13 -6.37 -3.37
C LEU A 102 11.74 -6.69 -4.82
N PRO A 103 12.69 -7.11 -5.67
CA PRO A 103 12.35 -7.54 -7.03
C PRO A 103 11.36 -8.70 -6.98
N ARG A 104 10.24 -8.61 -7.68
CA ARG A 104 9.19 -9.65 -7.72
C ARG A 104 9.69 -11.03 -8.17
N ASP A 105 10.78 -11.05 -8.95
CA ASP A 105 11.41 -12.26 -9.47
C ASP A 105 12.57 -12.75 -8.58
N LEU A 106 12.77 -12.18 -7.39
CA LEU A 106 13.75 -12.64 -6.41
C LEU A 106 13.52 -14.11 -6.08
N TRP A 107 14.57 -14.95 -6.27
CA TRP A 107 14.47 -16.40 -6.05
C TRP A 107 14.77 -16.73 -4.58
N VAL A 108 13.76 -17.19 -3.86
CA VAL A 108 13.83 -17.44 -2.40
C VAL A 108 13.12 -18.74 -2.04
N PRO A 109 13.46 -19.36 -0.90
CA PRO A 109 12.61 -20.39 -0.29
C PRO A 109 11.22 -19.80 0.00
N ILE A 110 10.16 -20.51 -0.38
CA ILE A 110 8.79 -20.08 -0.09
C ILE A 110 8.33 -20.70 1.23
N SER A 111 7.98 -19.87 2.20
CA SER A 111 7.53 -20.32 3.52
C SER A 111 6.33 -21.28 3.42
N GLY A 112 6.36 -22.37 4.20
CA GLY A 112 5.35 -23.41 4.14
C GLY A 112 5.45 -24.36 2.94
N THR A 113 6.51 -24.31 2.13
CA THR A 113 6.78 -25.23 1.02
C THR A 113 8.19 -25.80 1.10
N ASP A 114 8.46 -26.89 0.39
CA ASP A 114 9.79 -27.52 0.36
C ASP A 114 10.70 -26.92 -0.74
N GLY A 115 10.28 -25.85 -1.43
CA GLY A 115 10.97 -25.37 -2.61
C GLY A 115 11.27 -23.88 -2.61
N SER A 116 12.20 -23.50 -3.51
CA SER A 116 12.47 -22.09 -3.83
C SER A 116 11.77 -21.72 -5.14
N GLN A 117 11.20 -20.52 -5.18
CA GLN A 117 10.54 -19.96 -6.34
C GLN A 117 10.74 -18.43 -6.37
N ARG A 118 10.15 -17.76 -7.34
CA ARG A 118 10.09 -16.28 -7.35
C ARG A 118 9.23 -15.81 -6.19
N ILE A 119 9.67 -14.77 -5.49
CA ILE A 119 8.99 -14.27 -4.28
C ILE A 119 7.52 -13.89 -4.52
N ASN A 120 7.18 -13.38 -5.71
CA ASN A 120 5.80 -13.05 -6.07
C ASN A 120 4.86 -14.27 -6.10
N THR A 121 5.38 -15.49 -6.22
CA THR A 121 4.55 -16.71 -6.18
C THR A 121 4.02 -16.99 -4.77
N ALA A 122 4.68 -16.48 -3.72
CA ALA A 122 4.18 -16.59 -2.35
C ALA A 122 2.85 -15.84 -2.14
N TYR A 123 2.60 -14.80 -2.93
CA TYR A 123 1.33 -14.06 -2.88
C TYR A 123 0.11 -14.93 -3.26
N ALA A 124 0.29 -15.91 -4.13
CA ALA A 124 -0.78 -16.86 -4.48
C ALA A 124 -1.27 -17.71 -3.30
N GLY A 125 -0.45 -17.86 -2.25
CA GLY A 125 -0.82 -18.51 -1.00
C GLY A 125 -1.37 -17.55 0.05
N GLY A 126 -1.60 -16.28 -0.34
CA GLY A 126 -2.16 -15.22 0.49
C GLY A 126 -1.11 -14.36 1.20
N ALA A 127 -1.60 -13.30 1.81
CA ALA A 127 -0.79 -12.30 2.51
C ALA A 127 0.11 -12.92 3.59
N SER A 128 -0.40 -13.88 4.36
CA SER A 128 0.35 -14.57 5.41
C SER A 128 1.55 -15.35 4.86
N GLN A 129 1.39 -16.04 3.72
CA GLN A 129 2.51 -16.76 3.11
C GLN A 129 3.56 -15.80 2.55
N LEU A 130 3.15 -14.67 1.95
CA LEU A 130 4.09 -13.67 1.46
C LEU A 130 4.86 -13.03 2.63
N ALA A 131 4.16 -12.61 3.70
CA ALA A 131 4.79 -12.01 4.88
C ALA A 131 5.78 -12.97 5.54
N ALA A 132 5.39 -14.24 5.75
CA ALA A 132 6.29 -15.27 6.27
C ALA A 132 7.49 -15.51 5.35
N THR A 133 7.28 -15.55 4.01
CA THR A 133 8.36 -15.74 3.05
C THR A 133 9.38 -14.60 3.11
N VAL A 134 8.91 -13.34 3.17
CA VAL A 134 9.80 -12.17 3.30
C VAL A 134 10.57 -12.23 4.61
N SER A 135 9.90 -12.53 5.73
CA SER A 135 10.53 -12.62 7.04
C SER A 135 11.58 -13.72 7.09
N ASP A 136 11.24 -14.93 6.65
CA ASP A 136 12.14 -16.09 6.69
C ASP A 136 13.34 -15.96 5.74
N ALA A 137 13.09 -15.50 4.51
CA ALA A 137 14.12 -15.44 3.49
C ALA A 137 15.13 -14.30 3.70
N LEU A 138 14.69 -13.18 4.26
CA LEU A 138 15.50 -11.97 4.42
C LEU A 138 15.91 -11.70 5.87
N GLY A 139 15.34 -12.42 6.84
CA GLY A 139 15.58 -12.20 8.27
C GLY A 139 15.04 -10.86 8.76
N ILE A 140 14.00 -10.33 8.11
CA ILE A 140 13.38 -9.04 8.45
C ILE A 140 12.05 -9.33 9.15
N PRO A 141 11.90 -9.02 10.46
CA PRO A 141 10.61 -9.15 11.12
C PRO A 141 9.60 -8.19 10.49
N ILE A 142 8.43 -8.68 10.12
CA ILE A 142 7.35 -7.87 9.56
C ILE A 142 6.30 -7.67 10.66
N HIS A 143 6.03 -6.40 11.00
CA HIS A 143 5.07 -6.03 12.06
C HIS A 143 3.70 -5.67 11.48
N HIS A 144 3.68 -5.13 10.26
CA HIS A 144 2.47 -4.70 9.57
C HIS A 144 2.47 -5.14 8.12
N TYR A 145 1.30 -5.46 7.60
CA TYR A 145 1.07 -5.76 6.19
C TYR A 145 0.06 -4.77 5.63
N VAL A 146 0.40 -4.15 4.51
CA VAL A 146 -0.46 -3.19 3.81
C VAL A 146 -0.52 -3.59 2.35
N GLU A 147 -1.71 -3.87 1.87
CA GLU A 147 -1.96 -4.17 0.46
C GLU A 147 -2.77 -3.05 -0.19
N VAL A 148 -2.34 -2.64 -1.37
CA VAL A 148 -2.98 -1.58 -2.14
C VAL A 148 -3.22 -2.10 -3.54
N ASP A 149 -4.47 -2.13 -3.98
CA ASP A 149 -4.86 -2.38 -5.37
C ASP A 149 -4.86 -1.08 -6.19
N PHE A 150 -5.17 -1.16 -7.47
CA PHE A 150 -5.18 0.01 -8.36
C PHE A 150 -6.18 1.09 -7.91
N SER A 151 -7.36 0.69 -7.47
CA SER A 151 -8.39 1.60 -6.97
C SER A 151 -7.95 2.27 -5.67
N GLY A 152 -7.39 1.49 -4.75
CA GLY A 152 -6.84 1.99 -3.49
C GLY A 152 -5.68 2.97 -3.70
N PHE A 153 -4.74 2.65 -4.62
CA PHE A 153 -3.64 3.55 -4.96
C PHE A 153 -4.16 4.91 -5.46
N LYS A 154 -5.07 4.88 -6.44
CA LYS A 154 -5.68 6.08 -6.97
C LYS A 154 -6.33 6.93 -5.88
N ASN A 155 -7.15 6.29 -5.04
CA ASN A 155 -7.87 6.98 -3.97
C ASN A 155 -6.91 7.60 -2.93
N ILE A 156 -5.82 6.90 -2.57
CA ILE A 156 -4.80 7.43 -1.65
C ILE A 156 -4.16 8.71 -2.24
N ILE A 157 -3.78 8.69 -3.52
CA ILE A 157 -3.18 9.86 -4.17
C ILE A 157 -4.17 11.04 -4.23
N ASP A 158 -5.43 10.77 -4.57
CA ASP A 158 -6.47 11.80 -4.64
C ASP A 158 -6.75 12.42 -3.25
N GLU A 159 -6.80 11.60 -2.18
CA GLU A 159 -6.96 12.08 -0.79
C GLU A 159 -5.78 12.91 -0.29
N LEU A 160 -4.57 12.62 -0.79
CA LEU A 160 -3.37 13.41 -0.49
C LEU A 160 -3.34 14.74 -1.27
N GLY A 161 -4.26 14.93 -2.23
CA GLY A 161 -4.31 16.13 -3.08
C GLY A 161 -3.38 16.06 -4.29
N GLY A 162 -2.96 14.87 -4.71
CA GLY A 162 -2.07 14.65 -5.82
C GLY A 162 -0.62 14.38 -5.43
N VAL A 163 0.22 14.11 -6.43
CA VAL A 163 1.66 13.92 -6.25
C VAL A 163 2.44 14.75 -7.28
N ASP A 164 3.43 15.49 -6.80
CA ASP A 164 4.34 16.27 -7.66
C ASP A 164 5.33 15.35 -8.38
N LEU A 165 5.32 15.37 -9.71
CA LEU A 165 6.26 14.63 -10.54
C LEU A 165 6.97 15.55 -11.53
N CYS A 166 8.30 15.40 -11.64
CA CYS A 166 9.11 16.10 -12.61
C CYS A 166 9.70 15.10 -13.62
N VAL A 167 9.36 15.26 -14.89
CA VAL A 167 9.89 14.42 -15.97
C VAL A 167 10.67 15.25 -17.00
N GLY A 168 11.79 14.71 -17.47
CA GLY A 168 12.65 15.41 -18.44
C GLY A 168 12.09 15.43 -19.86
N TYR A 169 11.19 14.51 -20.20
CA TYR A 169 10.59 14.33 -21.51
C TYR A 169 9.11 14.01 -21.36
N PRO A 170 8.27 14.40 -22.36
CA PRO A 170 6.86 14.01 -22.34
C PRO A 170 6.73 12.49 -22.47
N ALA A 171 5.82 11.90 -21.69
CA ALA A 171 5.48 10.48 -21.75
C ALA A 171 4.03 10.29 -22.17
N ARG A 172 3.82 9.36 -23.11
CA ARG A 172 2.51 9.00 -23.64
C ARG A 172 2.44 7.49 -23.81
N ASP A 173 1.42 6.86 -23.25
CA ASP A 173 1.08 5.47 -23.49
C ASP A 173 -0.42 5.31 -23.65
N ALA A 174 -0.84 4.82 -24.82
CA ALA A 174 -2.25 4.65 -25.13
C ALA A 174 -2.89 3.47 -24.36
N ASN A 175 -2.10 2.51 -23.90
CA ASN A 175 -2.63 1.34 -23.19
C ASN A 175 -2.96 1.67 -21.73
N SER A 176 -2.10 2.44 -21.07
CA SER A 176 -2.33 2.91 -19.70
C SER A 176 -3.05 4.25 -19.62
N GLY A 177 -3.31 4.91 -20.75
CA GLY A 177 -3.87 6.27 -20.79
C GLY A 177 -2.90 7.37 -20.33
N LEU A 178 -1.62 7.05 -20.13
CA LEU A 178 -0.60 8.00 -19.69
C LEU A 178 -0.46 9.17 -20.68
N ALA A 179 -0.54 10.40 -20.17
CA ALA A 179 -0.41 11.60 -20.97
C ALA A 179 0.19 12.75 -20.14
N ILE A 180 1.52 12.73 -19.91
CA ILE A 180 2.23 13.78 -19.17
C ILE A 180 3.20 14.55 -20.06
N ASP A 181 3.34 15.85 -19.81
CA ASP A 181 4.28 16.74 -20.49
C ASP A 181 5.62 16.79 -19.75
N ALA A 182 6.68 17.25 -20.44
CA ALA A 182 7.95 17.52 -19.79
C ALA A 182 7.82 18.68 -18.79
N GLY A 183 8.50 18.58 -17.67
CA GLY A 183 8.48 19.56 -16.58
C GLY A 183 7.95 18.96 -15.29
N CYS A 184 7.71 19.83 -14.30
CA CYS A 184 7.11 19.45 -13.04
C CYS A 184 5.61 19.72 -13.08
N GLN A 185 4.81 18.75 -12.66
CA GLN A 185 3.35 18.84 -12.62
C GLN A 185 2.80 18.00 -11.48
N GLU A 186 1.67 18.39 -10.95
CA GLU A 186 0.89 17.62 -10.00
C GLU A 186 0.06 16.59 -10.75
N LEU A 187 0.15 15.34 -10.37
CA LEU A 187 -0.64 14.24 -10.92
C LEU A 187 -1.74 13.85 -9.94
N ASP A 188 -2.95 13.69 -10.45
CA ASP A 188 -4.04 13.03 -9.73
C ASP A 188 -3.81 11.52 -9.64
N GLY A 189 -4.65 10.82 -8.88
CA GLY A 189 -4.50 9.37 -8.69
C GLY A 189 -4.57 8.58 -9.97
N THR A 190 -5.38 8.99 -10.95
CA THR A 190 -5.51 8.32 -12.25
C THR A 190 -4.24 8.45 -13.07
N MET A 191 -3.68 9.67 -13.15
CA MET A 191 -2.46 9.90 -13.90
C MET A 191 -1.22 9.35 -13.20
N ALA A 192 -1.20 9.37 -11.87
CA ALA A 192 -0.16 8.74 -11.06
C ALA A 192 -0.14 7.21 -11.26
N LEU A 193 -1.31 6.57 -11.27
CA LEU A 193 -1.43 5.13 -11.56
C LEU A 193 -1.00 4.79 -13.00
N ALA A 194 -1.37 5.62 -13.98
CA ALA A 194 -0.96 5.42 -15.37
C ALA A 194 0.56 5.55 -15.57
N PHE A 195 1.24 6.29 -14.69
CA PHE A 195 2.69 6.47 -14.71
C PHE A 195 3.45 5.35 -14.00
N ALA A 196 2.88 4.74 -12.93
CA ALA A 196 3.51 3.71 -12.12
C ALA A 196 3.60 2.36 -12.85
#